data_2f27dcf6405a4192156da45c7d47d021
#
_entry.id   2f27dcf6405a4192156da45c7d47d021
#
_cell.length_a   1.000
_cell.length_b   1.000
_cell.length_c   1.000
_cell.angle_alpha   90.00
_cell.angle_beta   90.00
_cell.angle_gamma   90.00
#
_symmetry.space_group_name_H-M   'P 1'
#
loop_
_entity.id
_entity.type
_entity.pdbx_description
1 polymer ?
#
loop_
_entity_poly.entity_id
_entity_poly.type
_entity_poly.pdbx_seq_one_letter_code
_entity_poly.pdbx_strand_id
1 'polypeptide(L)'
;MSKAQKLISGIFALVFALAIAPTASFAATNYDLSVNGEHFTSEKLTIQCGEGTATYDPAAQNLTLNNVSITNAVDYGGIDSELTNDLTITLQGANQISFSDNMGIKATGSIIFRGSGSLAISVEGDTMDGISVGGDVTMQNTAVSIHSPGGLGIACDGTVSLDDTQLTSNGLYAGIDAADLVIKNGCTVNISATEQNCNAAYINSTDSSAGNISISDSAIIAKSLFPGLFASGNMTIDGGTLQATSTVDSPLWAKGNITIKGKAKVTLNGAYPSGCVGDFTVYEAEVDAKSTSEMNIPALADCHTINDDFELTYAMAVDSEGTTIDLIEHDGAEQAKGYLHLYKSIHFITGEKTVTYSLPFTKMVKKGGDIAPGKQEFELGIFDVGVGQIEDYNDVTITATVATNGEGSYEGTLTIQGPKKQVDNITCEGFCVREKNTGIANWTYSDAVYQIFRNNGATDNQGTAQPSFEVFPVELVATDNGEFYEKTQDTPIDGMTFENVYTEKTAPGEDAKPTEDSDPNASNKSAADNKTAAATPHTGDANMLIVAIAALLIAASALLASTLATKKR
;
A
#
# COMPACT_ATOMS: atom_id res chain seq x y z
N MET A 1 54.58 57.04 52.45
CA MET A 1 53.61 56.83 51.38
C MET A 1 52.23 57.25 51.86
N SER A 2 51.59 58.20 51.17
CA SER A 2 50.26 58.65 51.49
C SER A 2 49.20 57.52 51.29
N LYS A 3 48.04 57.63 51.98
CA LYS A 3 46.93 56.66 51.79
C LYS A 3 46.52 56.58 50.33
N ALA A 4 46.66 57.65 49.53
CA ALA A 4 46.37 57.64 48.09
C ALA A 4 47.40 56.85 47.29
N GLN A 5 48.71 56.88 47.64
CA GLN A 5 49.72 56.05 46.97
C GLN A 5 49.58 54.59 47.23
N LYS A 6 49.08 54.16 48.43
CA LYS A 6 48.78 52.76 48.73
C LYS A 6 47.55 52.26 47.98
N LEU A 7 46.54 53.11 47.76
CA LEU A 7 45.33 52.77 46.97
C LEU A 7 45.67 52.64 45.51
N ILE A 8 46.46 53.52 44.92
CA ILE A 8 46.91 53.47 43.53
C ILE A 8 47.79 52.25 43.30
N SER A 9 48.72 51.90 44.18
CA SER A 9 49.52 50.66 44.10
C SER A 9 48.67 49.40 44.22
N GLY A 10 47.62 49.40 45.07
CA GLY A 10 46.68 48.25 45.19
C GLY A 10 45.84 48.07 43.93
N ILE A 11 45.39 49.18 43.31
CA ILE A 11 44.63 49.09 42.06
C ILE A 11 45.51 48.63 40.90
N PHE A 12 46.74 49.08 40.78
CA PHE A 12 47.68 48.62 39.76
C PHE A 12 48.08 47.17 39.95
N ALA A 13 48.25 46.65 41.19
CA ALA A 13 48.54 45.29 41.48
C ALA A 13 47.31 44.36 41.12
N LEU A 14 46.09 44.86 41.38
CA LEU A 14 44.86 44.14 41.05
C LEU A 14 44.61 44.08 39.53
N VAL A 15 44.84 45.17 38.79
CA VAL A 15 44.75 45.22 37.33
C VAL A 15 45.83 44.35 36.69
N PHE A 16 47.04 44.30 37.20
CA PHE A 16 48.12 43.44 36.72
C PHE A 16 47.89 41.99 37.05
N ALA A 17 47.26 41.64 38.18
CA ALA A 17 46.88 40.25 38.53
C ALA A 17 45.72 39.77 37.66
N LEU A 18 44.78 40.66 37.28
CA LEU A 18 43.72 40.27 36.31
C LEU A 18 44.28 40.12 34.86
N ALA A 19 45.33 40.87 34.50
CA ALA A 19 45.93 40.77 33.16
C ALA A 19 46.87 39.55 32.98
N ILE A 20 47.24 38.88 34.08
CA ILE A 20 48.12 37.70 34.08
C ILE A 20 47.32 36.45 34.54
N ALA A 21 46.01 36.54 34.71
CA ALA A 21 45.21 35.32 34.89
C ALA A 21 45.46 34.44 33.66
N PRO A 22 46.07 33.27 33.82
CA PRO A 22 46.20 32.36 32.68
C PRO A 22 44.77 32.15 32.17
N THR A 23 44.50 32.56 30.94
CA THR A 23 43.35 32.05 30.22
C THR A 23 43.51 30.57 30.29
N ALA A 24 42.67 29.92 31.11
CA ALA A 24 42.65 28.47 31.10
C ALA A 24 42.35 28.08 29.65
N SER A 25 43.39 27.71 28.94
CA SER A 25 43.23 27.06 27.64
C SER A 25 42.57 25.73 27.96
N PHE A 26 41.26 25.68 27.86
CA PHE A 26 40.58 24.39 27.86
C PHE A 26 41.11 23.63 26.65
N ALA A 27 41.62 22.45 26.87
CA ALA A 27 41.98 21.58 25.75
C ALA A 27 40.75 21.42 24.84
N ALA A 28 40.96 21.51 23.53
CA ALA A 28 39.89 21.31 22.58
C ALA A 28 39.22 19.93 22.82
N THR A 29 37.92 19.91 22.93
CA THR A 29 37.16 18.65 23.07
C THR A 29 37.16 17.94 21.74
N ASN A 30 37.61 16.69 21.71
CA ASN A 30 37.45 15.81 20.55
C ASN A 30 36.01 15.26 20.50
N TYR A 31 35.39 15.23 19.33
CA TYR A 31 34.03 14.74 19.14
C TYR A 31 33.95 13.28 18.69
N ASP A 32 35.03 12.53 18.70
CA ASP A 32 35.09 11.13 18.27
C ASP A 32 34.51 10.91 16.84
N LEU A 33 34.73 11.90 16.00
CA LEU A 33 34.38 11.94 14.59
C LEU A 33 35.54 12.52 13.79
N SER A 34 35.95 11.80 12.75
CA SER A 34 36.98 12.27 11.82
C SER A 34 36.49 12.20 10.37
N VAL A 35 37.00 13.10 9.54
CA VAL A 35 36.75 13.15 8.10
C VAL A 35 38.04 13.53 7.38
N ASN A 36 38.35 12.86 6.28
CA ASN A 36 39.51 13.15 5.42
C ASN A 36 40.85 13.21 6.19
N GLY A 37 41.01 12.36 7.19
CA GLY A 37 42.24 12.31 7.99
C GLY A 37 42.34 13.31 9.12
N GLU A 38 41.25 14.02 9.47
CA GLU A 38 41.27 15.04 10.51
C GLU A 38 40.06 14.87 11.46
N HIS A 39 40.31 15.03 12.77
CA HIS A 39 39.27 15.01 13.80
C HIS A 39 38.51 16.32 13.93
N PHE A 40 37.23 16.27 14.19
CA PHE A 40 36.43 17.41 14.65
C PHE A 40 36.68 17.67 16.13
N THR A 41 36.83 18.91 16.46
CA THR A 41 37.02 19.39 17.84
C THR A 41 36.17 20.61 18.11
N SER A 42 36.02 21.00 19.41
CA SER A 42 35.30 22.22 19.78
C SER A 42 35.88 23.50 19.16
N GLU A 43 37.11 23.44 18.66
CA GLU A 43 37.79 24.58 17.98
C GLU A 43 37.78 24.41 16.45
N LYS A 44 37.48 23.22 15.94
CA LYS A 44 37.52 22.89 14.52
C LYS A 44 36.27 22.10 14.11
N LEU A 45 35.22 22.82 13.71
CA LEU A 45 33.94 22.28 13.27
C LEU A 45 33.80 22.19 11.74
N THR A 46 34.81 22.60 11.00
CA THR A 46 34.83 22.51 9.52
C THR A 46 36.18 22.00 9.07
N ILE A 47 36.16 21.02 8.19
CA ILE A 47 37.33 20.39 7.57
C ILE A 47 37.24 20.61 6.06
N GLN A 48 38.33 21.04 5.46
CA GLN A 48 38.45 21.18 4.01
C GLN A 48 38.71 19.80 3.37
N CYS A 49 37.91 19.41 2.41
CA CYS A 49 38.01 18.11 1.71
C CYS A 49 38.04 18.35 0.21
N GLY A 50 39.24 18.54 -0.36
CA GLY A 50 39.40 19.00 -1.73
C GLY A 50 38.91 20.44 -1.90
N GLU A 51 38.01 20.72 -2.86
CA GLU A 51 37.39 22.03 -3.04
C GLU A 51 36.15 22.24 -2.14
N GLY A 52 35.63 21.14 -1.55
CA GLY A 52 34.45 21.14 -0.70
C GLY A 52 34.77 21.13 0.80
N THR A 53 33.74 21.17 1.61
CA THR A 53 33.84 21.22 3.07
C THR A 53 32.97 20.19 3.76
N ALA A 54 33.49 19.59 4.83
CA ALA A 54 32.74 18.83 5.81
C ALA A 54 32.55 19.69 7.06
N THR A 55 31.31 19.90 7.49
CA THR A 55 30.98 20.73 8.67
C THR A 55 30.16 19.91 9.64
N TYR A 56 30.60 19.85 10.90
CA TYR A 56 29.93 19.12 11.96
C TYR A 56 29.24 20.07 12.95
N ASP A 57 27.96 19.76 13.22
CA ASP A 57 27.19 20.34 14.31
C ASP A 57 27.05 19.33 15.44
N PRO A 58 27.82 19.47 16.53
CA PRO A 58 27.78 18.49 17.63
C PRO A 58 26.48 18.51 18.43
N ALA A 59 25.74 19.64 18.43
CA ALA A 59 24.46 19.72 19.12
C ALA A 59 23.34 18.96 18.38
N ALA A 60 23.40 18.94 17.06
CA ALA A 60 22.47 18.23 16.20
C ALA A 60 23.00 16.82 15.80
N GLN A 61 24.24 16.49 16.14
CA GLN A 61 24.96 15.30 15.63
C GLN A 61 24.84 15.18 14.10
N ASN A 62 25.06 16.31 13.42
CA ASN A 62 24.91 16.42 11.98
C ASN A 62 26.23 16.79 11.29
N LEU A 63 26.68 15.91 10.41
CA LEU A 63 27.79 16.14 9.50
C LEU A 63 27.24 16.56 8.14
N THR A 64 27.50 17.80 7.73
CA THR A 64 27.17 18.27 6.39
C THR A 64 28.36 18.12 5.45
N LEU A 65 28.18 17.35 4.38
CA LEU A 65 29.13 17.20 3.29
C LEU A 65 28.70 18.08 2.11
N ASN A 66 29.58 19.00 1.69
CA ASN A 66 29.27 19.91 0.60
C ASN A 66 30.39 19.88 -0.45
N ASN A 67 30.15 19.16 -1.56
CA ASN A 67 31.09 18.96 -2.68
C ASN A 67 32.47 18.44 -2.22
N VAL A 68 32.49 17.54 -1.26
CA VAL A 68 33.74 17.01 -0.70
C VAL A 68 34.40 15.99 -1.63
N SER A 69 35.75 15.96 -1.57
CA SER A 69 36.59 14.88 -2.07
C SER A 69 37.43 14.35 -0.91
N ILE A 70 37.09 13.18 -0.40
CA ILE A 70 37.73 12.53 0.73
C ILE A 70 38.67 11.46 0.19
N THR A 71 39.98 11.62 0.41
CA THR A 71 41.05 10.76 -0.08
C THR A 71 42.06 10.37 1.00
N ASN A 72 41.89 10.92 2.21
CA ASN A 72 42.73 10.60 3.38
C ASN A 72 41.85 10.01 4.48
N ALA A 73 42.39 9.09 5.26
CA ALA A 73 41.74 8.48 6.41
C ALA A 73 42.61 8.63 7.65
N VAL A 74 41.97 8.71 8.80
CA VAL A 74 42.54 8.41 10.12
C VAL A 74 41.94 7.09 10.53
N ASP A 75 42.72 6.25 11.18
CA ASP A 75 42.29 4.94 11.64
C ASP A 75 41.78 4.04 10.49
N TYR A 76 40.47 3.86 10.31
CA TYR A 76 39.92 2.84 9.41
C TYR A 76 39.01 3.37 8.30
N GLY A 77 38.56 4.64 8.34
CA GLY A 77 37.61 5.15 7.38
C GLY A 77 37.85 6.58 6.88
N GLY A 78 37.40 6.90 5.68
CA GLY A 78 37.36 8.27 5.18
C GLY A 78 36.46 9.19 5.99
N ILE A 79 35.35 8.62 6.49
CA ILE A 79 34.57 9.13 7.61
C ILE A 79 34.64 8.03 8.67
N ASP A 80 35.17 8.34 9.85
CA ASP A 80 35.23 7.42 10.97
C ASP A 80 34.52 8.05 12.18
N SER A 81 33.48 7.36 12.67
CA SER A 81 32.63 7.80 13.78
C SER A 81 32.60 6.75 14.89
N GLU A 82 33.15 7.10 16.04
CA GLU A 82 33.03 6.31 17.26
C GLU A 82 31.83 6.76 18.12
N LEU A 83 30.98 7.66 17.59
CA LEU A 83 29.73 8.06 18.24
C LEU A 83 28.82 6.85 18.42
N THR A 84 28.32 6.67 19.63
CA THR A 84 27.36 5.59 19.96
C THR A 84 25.91 5.98 19.68
N ASN A 85 25.65 7.27 19.42
CA ASN A 85 24.36 7.79 18.99
C ASN A 85 24.33 7.94 17.47
N ASP A 86 23.13 8.20 16.94
CA ASP A 86 22.91 8.36 15.50
C ASP A 86 23.68 9.57 14.95
N LEU A 87 24.47 9.35 13.90
CA LEU A 87 25.10 10.40 13.12
C LEU A 87 24.26 10.69 11.88
N THR A 88 23.73 11.91 11.76
CA THR A 88 23.13 12.36 10.52
C THR A 88 24.19 12.89 9.56
N ILE A 89 24.21 12.39 8.32
CA ILE A 89 25.05 12.90 7.23
C ILE A 89 24.16 13.61 6.21
N THR A 90 24.26 14.94 6.17
CA THR A 90 23.52 15.75 5.21
C THR A 90 24.35 15.98 3.95
N LEU A 91 23.86 15.50 2.80
CA LEU A 91 24.54 15.62 1.51
C LEU A 91 24.09 16.87 0.76
N GLN A 92 25.05 17.69 0.34
CA GLN A 92 24.88 18.86 -0.50
C GLN A 92 25.85 18.77 -1.69
N GLY A 93 25.33 18.94 -2.92
CA GLY A 93 26.12 18.80 -4.13
C GLY A 93 26.64 17.38 -4.36
N ALA A 94 27.76 17.24 -5.03
CA ALA A 94 28.36 15.96 -5.37
C ALA A 94 29.54 15.64 -4.45
N ASN A 95 29.43 14.59 -3.66
CA ASN A 95 30.42 14.17 -2.67
C ASN A 95 31.08 12.89 -3.10
N GLN A 96 32.38 12.75 -2.86
CA GLN A 96 33.16 11.58 -3.22
C GLN A 96 34.07 11.13 -2.08
N ILE A 97 34.15 9.80 -1.89
CA ILE A 97 35.10 9.12 -1.01
C ILE A 97 35.84 8.09 -1.86
N SER A 98 37.17 8.09 -1.85
CA SER A 98 37.95 7.18 -2.68
C SER A 98 39.20 6.71 -1.94
N PHE A 99 39.34 5.38 -1.80
CA PHE A 99 40.47 4.72 -1.13
C PHE A 99 40.94 3.48 -1.86
N SER A 100 42.25 3.12 -1.64
CA SER A 100 42.79 1.82 -2.01
C SER A 100 42.84 0.82 -0.84
N ASP A 101 42.96 1.31 0.42
CA ASP A 101 43.33 0.45 1.56
C ASP A 101 42.52 0.75 2.84
N ASN A 102 41.43 1.54 2.74
CA ASN A 102 40.59 1.90 3.88
C ASN A 102 39.10 1.78 3.52
N MET A 103 38.26 1.65 4.53
CA MET A 103 36.79 1.72 4.37
C MET A 103 36.37 3.11 3.92
N GLY A 104 35.25 3.21 3.20
CA GLY A 104 34.69 4.50 2.84
C GLY A 104 34.15 5.21 4.08
N ILE A 105 33.22 4.59 4.77
CA ILE A 105 32.62 5.09 6.01
C ILE A 105 32.61 3.96 7.04
N LYS A 106 33.08 4.26 8.25
CA LYS A 106 32.96 3.39 9.43
C LYS A 106 32.22 4.12 10.54
N ALA A 107 31.27 3.47 11.19
CA ALA A 107 30.59 4.03 12.36
C ALA A 107 30.24 2.95 13.39
N THR A 108 30.38 3.31 14.66
CA THR A 108 29.96 2.45 15.79
C THR A 108 28.46 2.50 16.01
N GLY A 109 27.84 3.68 15.94
CA GLY A 109 26.40 3.90 16.03
C GLY A 109 25.71 3.88 14.67
N SER A 110 24.44 4.28 14.62
CA SER A 110 23.66 4.35 13.39
C SER A 110 24.04 5.55 12.51
N ILE A 111 23.80 5.44 11.20
CA ILE A 111 23.98 6.53 10.24
C ILE A 111 22.65 6.84 9.53
N ILE A 112 22.33 8.14 9.41
CA ILE A 112 21.20 8.64 8.64
C ILE A 112 21.70 9.55 7.53
N PHE A 113 21.61 9.11 6.27
CA PHE A 113 21.88 9.95 5.11
C PHE A 113 20.62 10.69 4.67
N ARG A 114 20.76 11.99 4.41
CA ARG A 114 19.67 12.83 3.90
C ARG A 114 20.20 13.99 3.06
N GLY A 115 19.31 14.66 2.33
CA GLY A 115 19.62 15.83 1.53
C GLY A 115 19.62 15.55 0.04
N SER A 116 19.55 16.61 -0.76
CA SER A 116 19.41 16.52 -2.23
C SER A 116 20.74 16.30 -2.98
N GLY A 117 21.85 16.16 -2.25
CA GLY A 117 23.15 15.87 -2.82
C GLY A 117 23.34 14.37 -3.10
N SER A 118 24.47 14.02 -3.67
CA SER A 118 24.88 12.64 -3.90
C SER A 118 26.17 12.28 -3.18
N LEU A 119 26.39 10.98 -2.95
CA LEU A 119 27.63 10.44 -2.41
C LEU A 119 28.10 9.26 -3.26
N ALA A 120 29.30 9.35 -3.79
CA ALA A 120 29.98 8.25 -4.46
C ALA A 120 31.11 7.72 -3.57
N ILE A 121 31.12 6.41 -3.29
CA ILE A 121 32.15 5.73 -2.52
C ILE A 121 32.83 4.70 -3.43
N SER A 122 34.16 4.76 -3.56
CA SER A 122 34.98 3.77 -4.27
C SER A 122 36.09 3.31 -3.36
N VAL A 123 36.07 2.03 -3.03
CA VAL A 123 37.05 1.39 -2.15
C VAL A 123 37.63 0.18 -2.89
N GLU A 124 38.93 0.24 -3.29
CA GLU A 124 39.56 -0.76 -4.16
C GLU A 124 40.31 -1.84 -3.36
N GLY A 125 40.46 -1.66 -2.03
CA GLY A 125 41.27 -2.54 -1.19
C GLY A 125 40.62 -3.90 -0.91
N ASP A 126 41.42 -4.94 -0.74
CA ASP A 126 40.98 -6.26 -0.32
C ASP A 126 40.34 -6.19 1.09
N THR A 127 39.17 -6.79 1.26
CA THR A 127 38.40 -6.85 2.53
C THR A 127 37.96 -5.52 3.10
N MET A 128 37.92 -4.43 2.30
CA MET A 128 37.49 -3.12 2.76
C MET A 128 36.05 -2.85 2.31
N ASP A 129 35.21 -2.49 3.26
CA ASP A 129 33.80 -2.21 3.00
C ASP A 129 33.58 -0.76 2.52
N GLY A 130 32.57 -0.55 1.69
CA GLY A 130 32.15 0.79 1.31
C GLY A 130 31.60 1.55 2.51
N ILE A 131 30.65 0.96 3.22
CA ILE A 131 30.04 1.45 4.46
C ILE A 131 29.99 0.30 5.47
N SER A 132 30.55 0.52 6.68
CA SER A 132 30.50 -0.43 7.80
C SER A 132 29.94 0.23 9.04
N VAL A 133 28.78 -0.24 9.55
CA VAL A 133 28.00 0.41 10.61
C VAL A 133 27.57 -0.62 11.65
N GLY A 134 27.88 -0.36 12.92
CA GLY A 134 27.47 -1.20 14.05
C GLY A 134 26.00 -1.01 14.48
N GLY A 135 25.30 0.00 13.96
CA GLY A 135 23.87 0.25 14.16
C GLY A 135 23.08 0.15 12.86
N ASP A 136 22.08 1.00 12.70
CA ASP A 136 21.23 1.09 11.51
C ASP A 136 21.82 1.99 10.42
N VAL A 137 21.50 1.71 9.16
CA VAL A 137 21.74 2.60 8.02
C VAL A 137 20.42 3.06 7.46
N THR A 138 20.13 4.35 7.55
CA THR A 138 18.93 4.97 6.97
C THR A 138 19.32 5.93 5.85
N MET A 139 18.70 5.80 4.69
CA MET A 139 18.86 6.73 3.55
C MET A 139 17.51 7.33 3.18
N GLN A 140 17.43 8.67 3.15
CA GLN A 140 16.18 9.38 2.90
C GLN A 140 16.38 10.48 1.85
N ASN A 141 15.62 10.39 0.75
CA ASN A 141 15.61 11.37 -0.33
C ASN A 141 17.06 11.76 -0.77
N THR A 142 17.86 10.75 -1.11
CA THR A 142 19.28 10.93 -1.43
C THR A 142 19.73 9.96 -2.54
N ALA A 143 20.92 10.18 -3.07
CA ALA A 143 21.56 9.32 -4.05
C ALA A 143 22.93 8.85 -3.55
N VAL A 144 23.11 7.53 -3.41
CA VAL A 144 24.35 6.92 -2.95
C VAL A 144 24.81 5.85 -3.92
N SER A 145 26.08 5.90 -4.31
CA SER A 145 26.69 4.84 -5.10
C SER A 145 27.95 4.32 -4.42
N ILE A 146 28.06 2.99 -4.31
CA ILE A 146 29.12 2.30 -3.60
C ILE A 146 29.73 1.26 -4.52
N HIS A 147 31.06 1.29 -4.63
CA HIS A 147 31.85 0.30 -5.33
C HIS A 147 32.94 -0.21 -4.38
N SER A 148 32.84 -1.47 -3.97
CA SER A 148 33.75 -2.13 -3.04
C SER A 148 34.07 -3.54 -3.53
N PRO A 149 34.91 -3.67 -4.58
CA PRO A 149 35.22 -4.95 -5.23
C PRO A 149 36.02 -5.92 -4.36
N GLY A 150 36.52 -5.50 -3.20
CA GLY A 150 37.26 -6.35 -2.25
C GLY A 150 36.49 -6.70 -0.97
N GLY A 151 35.37 -6.04 -0.68
CA GLY A 151 34.57 -6.19 0.55
C GLY A 151 33.08 -6.19 0.35
N LEU A 152 32.35 -5.70 1.35
CA LEU A 152 30.92 -5.49 1.31
C LEU A 152 30.61 -4.07 0.79
N GLY A 153 29.54 -3.92 0.02
CA GLY A 153 29.06 -2.58 -0.32
C GLY A 153 28.57 -1.84 0.94
N ILE A 154 27.62 -2.43 1.64
CA ILE A 154 27.12 -2.00 2.95
C ILE A 154 27.17 -3.19 3.90
N ALA A 155 27.90 -3.04 5.01
CA ALA A 155 27.90 -3.93 6.17
C ALA A 155 27.18 -3.22 7.32
N CYS A 156 26.09 -3.79 7.83
CA CYS A 156 25.24 -3.17 8.84
C CYS A 156 24.78 -4.22 9.85
N ASP A 157 25.09 -4.02 11.13
CA ASP A 157 24.63 -4.93 12.18
C ASP A 157 23.12 -4.80 12.48
N GLY A 158 22.51 -3.66 12.11
CA GLY A 158 21.10 -3.35 12.25
C GLY A 158 20.32 -3.41 10.94
N THR A 159 19.33 -2.54 10.83
CA THR A 159 18.45 -2.43 9.65
C THR A 159 19.03 -1.48 8.61
N VAL A 160 19.03 -1.88 7.34
CA VAL A 160 19.17 -0.95 6.21
C VAL A 160 17.79 -0.50 5.75
N SER A 161 17.50 0.80 5.88
CA SER A 161 16.22 1.44 5.53
C SER A 161 16.41 2.47 4.42
N LEU A 162 15.76 2.26 3.28
CA LEU A 162 15.79 3.14 2.11
C LEU A 162 14.40 3.73 1.88
N ASP A 163 14.32 5.06 1.78
CA ASP A 163 13.07 5.82 1.60
C ASP A 163 13.29 6.91 0.55
N ASP A 164 12.59 6.85 -0.58
CA ASP A 164 12.73 7.78 -1.72
C ASP A 164 14.22 7.99 -2.12
N THR A 165 14.96 6.90 -2.27
CA THR A 165 16.43 6.88 -2.41
C THR A 165 16.86 6.21 -3.69
N GLN A 166 17.94 6.70 -4.30
CA GLN A 166 18.68 6.01 -5.35
C GLN A 166 19.93 5.36 -4.76
N LEU A 167 19.99 4.04 -4.77
CA LEU A 167 21.16 3.28 -4.29
C LEU A 167 21.74 2.40 -5.39
N THR A 168 23.04 2.50 -5.60
CA THR A 168 23.83 1.47 -6.29
C THR A 168 24.87 0.96 -5.32
N SER A 169 24.87 -0.34 -5.03
CA SER A 169 25.82 -0.94 -4.08
C SER A 169 26.38 -2.25 -4.64
N ASN A 170 27.67 -2.23 -4.96
CA ASN A 170 28.38 -3.36 -5.51
C ASN A 170 29.48 -3.78 -4.54
N GLY A 171 29.42 -5.03 -4.09
CA GLY A 171 30.43 -5.63 -3.23
C GLY A 171 31.02 -6.88 -3.86
N LEU A 172 32.12 -7.37 -3.30
CA LEU A 172 32.64 -8.70 -3.58
C LEU A 172 31.70 -9.75 -2.96
N TYR A 173 31.46 -9.63 -1.64
CA TYR A 173 30.73 -10.60 -0.85
C TYR A 173 29.23 -10.32 -0.79
N ALA A 174 28.83 -9.04 -0.69
CA ALA A 174 27.44 -8.62 -0.84
C ALA A 174 27.36 -7.13 -1.25
N GLY A 175 26.31 -6.78 -1.97
CA GLY A 175 25.93 -5.37 -2.13
C GLY A 175 25.42 -4.80 -0.81
N ILE A 176 24.60 -5.58 -0.08
CA ILE A 176 24.09 -5.27 1.26
C ILE A 176 24.19 -6.52 2.13
N ASP A 177 24.80 -6.40 3.31
CA ASP A 177 24.77 -7.35 4.41
C ASP A 177 24.18 -6.64 5.64
N ALA A 178 23.02 -7.11 6.15
CA ALA A 178 22.30 -6.45 7.22
C ALA A 178 21.44 -7.42 8.03
N ALA A 179 20.97 -7.00 9.22
CA ALA A 179 19.99 -7.75 10.00
C ALA A 179 18.61 -7.73 9.32
N ASP A 180 18.13 -6.57 8.88
CA ASP A 180 16.87 -6.39 8.14
C ASP A 180 17.06 -5.43 6.96
N LEU A 181 16.21 -5.55 5.93
CA LEU A 181 16.21 -4.66 4.78
C LEU A 181 14.79 -4.12 4.51
N VAL A 182 14.65 -2.79 4.53
CA VAL A 182 13.40 -2.10 4.24
C VAL A 182 13.61 -1.11 3.10
N ILE A 183 12.86 -1.26 2.00
CA ILE A 183 12.91 -0.40 0.81
C ILE A 183 11.50 0.07 0.49
N LYS A 184 11.29 1.40 0.39
CA LYS A 184 9.94 1.95 0.21
C LYS A 184 9.93 3.29 -0.52
N ASN A 185 8.71 3.71 -0.95
CA ASN A 185 8.42 5.06 -1.47
C ASN A 185 9.23 5.45 -2.71
N GLY A 186 9.25 4.60 -3.74
CA GLY A 186 9.81 4.95 -5.04
C GLY A 186 11.33 4.84 -5.14
N CYS A 187 11.98 4.06 -4.28
CA CYS A 187 13.41 3.82 -4.40
C CYS A 187 13.79 3.20 -5.74
N THR A 188 14.99 3.54 -6.21
CA THR A 188 15.66 2.84 -7.32
C THR A 188 16.95 2.22 -6.77
N VAL A 189 16.99 0.88 -6.71
CA VAL A 189 18.07 0.15 -6.03
C VAL A 189 18.73 -0.85 -6.98
N ASN A 190 20.04 -0.73 -7.16
CA ASN A 190 20.88 -1.70 -7.86
C ASN A 190 21.88 -2.30 -6.88
N ILE A 191 21.79 -3.59 -6.62
CA ILE A 191 22.69 -4.30 -5.72
C ILE A 191 23.33 -5.49 -6.41
N SER A 192 24.60 -5.71 -6.16
CA SER A 192 25.29 -6.86 -6.72
C SER A 192 26.40 -7.41 -5.83
N ALA A 193 26.64 -8.73 -5.95
CA ALA A 193 27.82 -9.41 -5.45
C ALA A 193 28.51 -10.18 -6.59
N THR A 194 29.84 -10.25 -6.56
CA THR A 194 30.62 -10.82 -7.65
C THR A 194 31.36 -12.12 -7.28
N GLU A 195 31.50 -12.44 -5.97
CA GLU A 195 32.18 -13.65 -5.50
C GLU A 195 31.21 -14.85 -5.45
N GLN A 196 31.78 -16.06 -5.56
CA GLN A 196 31.04 -17.30 -5.37
C GLN A 196 30.56 -17.43 -3.92
N ASN A 197 29.39 -18.02 -3.75
CA ASN A 197 28.68 -18.19 -2.47
C ASN A 197 28.22 -16.88 -1.81
N CYS A 198 28.07 -15.82 -2.58
CA CYS A 198 27.69 -14.49 -2.08
C CYS A 198 26.41 -13.98 -2.74
N ASN A 199 25.59 -13.30 -1.95
CA ASN A 199 24.26 -12.79 -2.33
C ASN A 199 24.34 -11.31 -2.69
N ALA A 200 23.49 -10.80 -3.58
CA ALA A 200 23.39 -9.35 -3.79
C ALA A 200 22.90 -8.63 -2.52
N ALA A 201 21.88 -9.19 -1.84
CA ALA A 201 21.54 -8.83 -0.47
C ALA A 201 21.52 -10.09 0.40
N TYR A 202 22.30 -10.07 1.48
CA TYR A 202 22.35 -11.11 2.51
C TYR A 202 21.75 -10.56 3.80
N ILE A 203 20.50 -10.95 4.10
CA ILE A 203 19.77 -10.43 5.25
C ILE A 203 19.62 -11.53 6.28
N ASN A 204 20.42 -11.40 7.34
CA ASN A 204 20.54 -12.41 8.37
C ASN A 204 20.80 -11.77 9.75
N SER A 205 19.79 -11.72 10.58
CA SER A 205 19.94 -11.21 11.94
C SER A 205 20.87 -12.09 12.75
N THR A 206 21.82 -11.48 13.44
CA THR A 206 22.74 -12.14 14.38
C THR A 206 22.07 -12.46 15.71
N ASP A 207 20.97 -11.76 16.01
CA ASP A 207 20.11 -12.05 17.14
C ASP A 207 19.20 -13.24 16.84
N SER A 208 18.53 -13.78 17.84
CA SER A 208 17.56 -14.88 17.66
C SER A 208 16.31 -14.50 16.84
N SER A 209 16.23 -13.28 16.35
CA SER A 209 15.22 -12.80 15.39
C SER A 209 15.62 -13.15 13.95
N ALA A 210 14.66 -13.53 13.13
CA ALA A 210 14.89 -13.82 11.72
C ALA A 210 14.97 -12.51 10.91
N GLY A 211 16.01 -12.33 10.07
CA GLY A 211 16.19 -11.17 9.21
C GLY A 211 15.20 -11.13 8.06
N ASN A 212 14.49 -10.02 7.90
CA ASN A 212 13.43 -9.87 6.92
C ASN A 212 13.77 -8.89 5.80
N ILE A 213 13.21 -9.12 4.62
CA ILE A 213 13.25 -8.19 3.50
C ILE A 213 11.84 -7.66 3.26
N SER A 214 11.68 -6.34 3.27
CA SER A 214 10.43 -5.65 2.94
C SER A 214 10.68 -4.63 1.84
N ILE A 215 10.02 -4.82 0.70
CA ILE A 215 10.10 -3.97 -0.48
C ILE A 215 8.69 -3.46 -0.78
N SER A 216 8.52 -2.15 -0.89
CA SER A 216 7.25 -1.56 -1.32
C SER A 216 7.45 -0.45 -2.35
N ASP A 217 6.59 -0.44 -3.38
CA ASP A 217 6.49 0.61 -4.41
C ASP A 217 7.84 1.10 -4.97
N SER A 218 8.81 0.19 -5.15
CA SER A 218 10.19 0.52 -5.50
C SER A 218 10.70 -0.33 -6.67
N ALA A 219 11.76 0.12 -7.33
CA ALA A 219 12.40 -0.59 -8.43
C ALA A 219 13.75 -1.16 -7.98
N ILE A 220 13.88 -2.49 -7.98
CA ILE A 220 15.08 -3.19 -7.50
C ILE A 220 15.66 -4.08 -8.60
N ILE A 221 16.99 -4.01 -8.76
CA ILE A 221 17.78 -4.95 -9.52
C ILE A 221 18.81 -5.59 -8.58
N ALA A 222 18.71 -6.91 -8.40
CA ALA A 222 19.64 -7.70 -7.59
C ALA A 222 20.34 -8.73 -8.46
N LYS A 223 21.69 -8.74 -8.46
CA LYS A 223 22.50 -9.65 -9.27
C LYS A 223 23.62 -10.26 -8.45
N SER A 224 23.74 -11.59 -8.53
CA SER A 224 24.82 -12.33 -7.86
C SER A 224 25.11 -13.66 -8.55
N LEU A 225 26.14 -14.34 -8.10
CA LEU A 225 26.37 -15.74 -8.47
C LEU A 225 25.46 -16.68 -7.64
N PHE A 226 25.25 -16.38 -6.35
CA PHE A 226 24.34 -17.06 -5.41
C PHE A 226 22.98 -16.34 -5.33
N PRO A 227 22.10 -16.60 -4.34
CA PRO A 227 20.81 -15.94 -4.32
C PRO A 227 20.89 -14.42 -4.53
N GLY A 228 20.09 -13.91 -5.46
CA GLY A 228 19.98 -12.47 -5.68
C GLY A 228 19.57 -11.76 -4.39
N LEU A 229 18.50 -12.24 -3.76
CA LEU A 229 18.07 -11.82 -2.43
C LEU A 229 17.94 -13.03 -1.52
N PHE A 230 18.57 -12.95 -0.35
CA PHE A 230 18.47 -13.95 0.70
C PHE A 230 17.92 -13.31 1.98
N ALA A 231 16.90 -13.94 2.60
CA ALA A 231 16.37 -13.58 3.91
C ALA A 231 16.39 -14.79 4.86
N SER A 232 16.94 -14.62 6.06
CA SER A 232 16.84 -15.65 7.11
C SER A 232 15.45 -15.70 7.75
N GLY A 233 14.61 -14.69 7.52
CA GLY A 233 13.21 -14.57 7.87
C GLY A 233 12.30 -14.55 6.65
N ASN A 234 11.37 -13.62 6.64
CA ASN A 234 10.38 -13.45 5.58
C ASN A 234 10.84 -12.45 4.52
N MET A 235 10.28 -12.60 3.32
CA MET A 235 10.46 -11.64 2.23
C MET A 235 9.09 -11.18 1.74
N THR A 236 8.87 -9.85 1.72
CA THR A 236 7.63 -9.25 1.21
C THR A 236 7.97 -8.28 0.08
N ILE A 237 7.27 -8.43 -1.05
CA ILE A 237 7.35 -7.56 -2.21
C ILE A 237 5.93 -7.04 -2.45
N ASP A 238 5.71 -5.74 -2.20
CA ASP A 238 4.41 -5.08 -2.22
C ASP A 238 4.42 -3.91 -3.22
N GLY A 239 3.98 -4.15 -4.44
CA GLY A 239 4.09 -3.17 -5.53
C GLY A 239 5.49 -3.04 -6.12
N GLY A 240 5.66 -2.11 -7.05
CA GLY A 240 6.93 -1.82 -7.70
C GLY A 240 7.43 -2.92 -8.65
N THR A 241 8.73 -2.93 -8.89
CA THR A 241 9.40 -3.91 -9.77
C THR A 241 10.61 -4.53 -9.11
N LEU A 242 10.77 -5.86 -9.24
CA LEU A 242 11.96 -6.58 -8.83
C LEU A 242 12.52 -7.39 -9.98
N GLN A 243 13.81 -7.23 -10.26
CA GLN A 243 14.57 -8.11 -11.14
C GLN A 243 15.68 -8.78 -10.33
N ALA A 244 15.52 -10.05 -10.03
CA ALA A 244 16.52 -10.82 -9.32
C ALA A 244 17.16 -11.84 -10.25
N THR A 245 18.52 -11.88 -10.25
CA THR A 245 19.29 -12.80 -11.10
C THR A 245 20.34 -13.49 -10.26
N SER A 246 20.36 -14.81 -10.36
CA SER A 246 21.43 -15.65 -9.84
C SER A 246 22.02 -16.49 -10.97
N THR A 247 23.35 -16.57 -11.03
CA THR A 247 24.00 -17.35 -12.10
C THR A 247 24.05 -18.84 -11.77
N VAL A 248 24.23 -19.21 -10.50
CA VAL A 248 24.44 -20.61 -10.08
C VAL A 248 23.46 -21.10 -9.02
N ASP A 249 22.59 -20.24 -8.52
CA ASP A 249 21.63 -20.57 -7.46
C ASP A 249 20.24 -19.98 -7.75
N SER A 250 19.39 -19.86 -6.73
CA SER A 250 18.05 -19.27 -6.79
C SER A 250 18.09 -17.73 -6.84
N PRO A 251 17.29 -17.07 -7.66
CA PRO A 251 17.22 -15.60 -7.63
C PRO A 251 16.66 -15.05 -6.30
N LEU A 252 15.71 -15.75 -5.68
CA LEU A 252 15.16 -15.45 -4.36
C LEU A 252 15.21 -16.68 -3.47
N TRP A 253 15.62 -16.48 -2.21
CA TRP A 253 15.52 -17.53 -1.20
C TRP A 253 15.21 -16.94 0.17
N ALA A 254 14.23 -17.51 0.88
CA ALA A 254 13.89 -17.16 2.25
C ALA A 254 13.80 -18.40 3.14
N LYS A 255 14.26 -18.30 4.40
CA LYS A 255 14.02 -19.37 5.39
C LYS A 255 12.59 -19.29 5.98
N GLY A 256 11.96 -18.11 5.94
CA GLY A 256 10.55 -17.90 6.27
C GLY A 256 9.67 -17.96 5.03
N ASN A 257 8.70 -17.06 4.96
CA ASN A 257 7.75 -16.96 3.86
C ASN A 257 8.21 -15.95 2.80
N ILE A 258 7.79 -16.17 1.55
CA ILE A 258 7.84 -15.15 0.49
C ILE A 258 6.42 -14.71 0.16
N THR A 259 6.17 -13.40 0.17
CA THR A 259 4.88 -12.81 -0.20
C THR A 259 5.08 -11.80 -1.32
N ILE A 260 4.37 -11.99 -2.45
CA ILE A 260 4.35 -11.07 -3.59
C ILE A 260 2.92 -10.55 -3.74
N LYS A 261 2.73 -9.22 -3.73
CA LYS A 261 1.40 -8.58 -3.74
C LYS A 261 1.44 -7.14 -4.29
N GLY A 262 0.30 -6.44 -4.27
CA GLY A 262 0.22 -5.00 -4.56
C GLY A 262 0.54 -4.66 -6.02
N LYS A 263 0.21 -5.53 -6.99
CA LYS A 263 0.53 -5.38 -8.43
C LYS A 263 2.03 -5.37 -8.73
N ALA A 264 2.82 -6.02 -7.86
CA ALA A 264 4.26 -6.14 -8.07
C ALA A 264 4.57 -6.84 -9.39
N LYS A 265 5.63 -6.40 -10.07
CA LYS A 265 6.19 -7.05 -11.25
C LYS A 265 7.54 -7.66 -10.90
N VAL A 266 7.61 -8.98 -10.93
CA VAL A 266 8.78 -9.73 -10.45
C VAL A 266 9.36 -10.57 -11.58
N THR A 267 10.64 -10.34 -11.89
CA THR A 267 11.40 -11.12 -12.87
C THR A 267 12.50 -11.89 -12.16
N LEU A 268 12.49 -13.21 -12.29
CA LEU A 268 13.37 -14.15 -11.60
C LEU A 268 14.15 -14.98 -12.61
N ASN A 269 15.48 -14.84 -12.61
CA ASN A 269 16.35 -15.64 -13.47
C ASN A 269 17.41 -16.34 -12.62
N GLY A 270 17.40 -17.68 -12.57
CA GLY A 270 18.34 -18.43 -11.77
C GLY A 270 18.59 -19.84 -12.27
N ALA A 271 19.68 -20.45 -11.81
CA ALA A 271 19.97 -21.85 -12.12
C ALA A 271 19.09 -22.81 -11.31
N TYR A 272 18.64 -22.39 -10.13
CA TYR A 272 17.74 -23.13 -9.25
C TYR A 272 16.43 -22.37 -9.01
N PRO A 273 15.38 -23.08 -8.54
CA PRO A 273 14.10 -22.47 -8.30
C PRO A 273 14.12 -21.35 -7.27
N SER A 274 13.40 -20.27 -7.50
CA SER A 274 13.06 -19.34 -6.44
C SER A 274 12.10 -20.00 -5.45
N GLY A 275 12.35 -19.87 -4.15
CA GLY A 275 11.54 -20.52 -3.14
C GLY A 275 11.87 -20.11 -1.72
N CYS A 276 11.21 -20.79 -0.78
CA CYS A 276 11.38 -20.59 0.65
C CYS A 276 11.15 -21.90 1.41
N VAL A 277 11.49 -21.90 2.70
CA VAL A 277 11.19 -23.03 3.59
C VAL A 277 9.72 -23.00 4.04
N GLY A 278 9.16 -21.80 4.19
CA GLY A 278 7.74 -21.57 4.49
C GLY A 278 6.88 -21.49 3.23
N ASP A 279 5.89 -20.63 3.25
CA ASP A 279 4.94 -20.44 2.14
C ASP A 279 5.43 -19.37 1.17
N PHE A 280 5.41 -19.69 -0.14
CA PHE A 280 5.59 -18.71 -1.20
C PHE A 280 4.22 -18.32 -1.77
N THR A 281 3.67 -17.20 -1.30
CA THR A 281 2.30 -16.80 -1.65
C THR A 281 2.31 -15.60 -2.60
N VAL A 282 1.56 -15.75 -3.71
CA VAL A 282 1.32 -14.67 -4.67
C VAL A 282 -0.14 -14.23 -4.56
N TYR A 283 -0.34 -12.93 -4.44
CA TYR A 283 -1.65 -12.28 -4.47
C TYR A 283 -1.86 -11.64 -5.86
N GLU A 284 -2.14 -10.33 -5.93
CA GLU A 284 -2.25 -9.59 -7.19
C GLU A 284 -0.86 -9.18 -7.68
N ALA A 285 -0.30 -9.90 -8.67
CA ALA A 285 1.05 -9.66 -9.17
C ALA A 285 1.29 -10.23 -10.58
N GLU A 286 2.37 -9.77 -11.22
CA GLU A 286 2.93 -10.33 -12.45
C GLU A 286 4.29 -10.96 -12.13
N VAL A 287 4.46 -12.25 -12.43
CA VAL A 287 5.69 -13.00 -12.16
C VAL A 287 6.20 -13.63 -13.45
N ASP A 288 7.44 -13.32 -13.80
CA ASP A 288 8.20 -13.94 -14.88
C ASP A 288 9.40 -14.68 -14.28
N ALA A 289 9.34 -15.99 -14.23
CA ALA A 289 10.39 -16.81 -13.65
C ALA A 289 11.00 -17.76 -14.69
N LYS A 290 12.34 -17.81 -14.73
CA LYS A 290 13.08 -18.63 -15.68
C LYS A 290 14.25 -19.34 -15.01
N SER A 291 14.34 -20.67 -15.24
CA SER A 291 15.53 -21.44 -14.93
C SER A 291 16.55 -21.32 -16.06
N THR A 292 17.77 -20.92 -15.71
CA THR A 292 18.91 -20.85 -16.64
C THR A 292 19.73 -22.12 -16.67
N SER A 293 19.38 -23.12 -15.83
CA SER A 293 20.06 -24.42 -15.77
C SER A 293 19.98 -25.18 -17.09
N GLU A 294 21.04 -25.86 -17.49
CA GLU A 294 21.04 -26.82 -18.59
C GLU A 294 20.26 -28.10 -18.22
N MET A 295 20.18 -28.42 -16.92
CA MET A 295 19.31 -29.47 -16.38
C MET A 295 17.86 -29.02 -16.43
N ASN A 296 16.94 -29.97 -16.48
CA ASN A 296 15.51 -29.67 -16.46
C ASN A 296 15.04 -29.31 -15.02
N ILE A 297 15.50 -28.15 -14.54
CA ILE A 297 15.15 -27.65 -13.20
C ILE A 297 14.03 -26.61 -13.36
N PRO A 298 12.96 -26.69 -12.57
CA PRO A 298 11.88 -25.69 -12.58
C PRO A 298 12.36 -24.29 -12.19
N ALA A 299 11.60 -23.26 -12.59
CA ALA A 299 11.90 -21.88 -12.23
C ALA A 299 11.39 -21.50 -10.83
N LEU A 300 10.33 -22.17 -10.35
CA LEU A 300 9.75 -21.98 -9.02
C LEU A 300 9.82 -23.28 -8.21
N ALA A 301 9.98 -23.15 -6.90
CA ALA A 301 9.91 -24.28 -5.98
C ALA A 301 8.46 -24.72 -5.74
N ASP A 302 8.27 -25.95 -5.26
CA ASP A 302 6.93 -26.54 -4.98
C ASP A 302 6.21 -25.91 -3.76
N CYS A 303 6.84 -24.97 -3.08
CA CYS A 303 6.23 -24.24 -1.95
C CYS A 303 5.34 -23.05 -2.37
N HIS A 304 5.18 -22.79 -3.69
CA HIS A 304 4.40 -21.64 -4.15
C HIS A 304 2.88 -21.91 -4.02
N THR A 305 2.13 -20.87 -3.69
CA THR A 305 0.66 -20.84 -3.68
C THR A 305 0.14 -19.53 -4.27
N ILE A 306 -1.02 -19.57 -4.90
CA ILE A 306 -1.78 -18.37 -5.23
C ILE A 306 -2.89 -18.29 -4.19
N ASN A 307 -3.01 -17.14 -3.51
CA ASN A 307 -4.04 -16.96 -2.49
C ASN A 307 -5.45 -17.20 -3.06
N ASP A 308 -6.33 -17.83 -2.30
CA ASP A 308 -7.66 -18.28 -2.76
C ASP A 308 -8.61 -17.15 -3.19
N ASP A 309 -8.35 -15.91 -2.78
CA ASP A 309 -9.09 -14.72 -3.22
C ASP A 309 -8.64 -14.20 -4.58
N PHE A 310 -7.60 -14.82 -5.17
CA PHE A 310 -7.01 -14.44 -6.45
C PHE A 310 -7.05 -15.61 -7.44
N GLU A 311 -7.04 -15.28 -8.72
CA GLU A 311 -7.02 -16.26 -9.81
C GLU A 311 -5.94 -15.93 -10.83
N LEU A 312 -5.53 -16.96 -11.60
CA LEU A 312 -4.69 -16.74 -12.77
C LEU A 312 -5.52 -16.08 -13.86
N THR A 313 -5.12 -14.88 -14.27
CA THR A 313 -5.70 -14.16 -15.41
C THR A 313 -4.88 -14.36 -16.69
N TYR A 314 -3.63 -14.80 -16.53
CA TYR A 314 -2.71 -15.15 -17.60
C TYR A 314 -1.68 -16.16 -17.08
N ALA A 315 -1.34 -17.20 -17.87
CA ALA A 315 -0.30 -18.15 -17.50
C ALA A 315 0.28 -18.86 -18.75
N MET A 316 1.48 -18.45 -19.15
CA MET A 316 2.26 -19.09 -20.23
C MET A 316 3.48 -19.78 -19.65
N ALA A 317 3.71 -21.00 -20.04
CA ALA A 317 4.84 -21.80 -19.59
C ALA A 317 5.66 -22.34 -20.76
N VAL A 318 6.93 -22.65 -20.51
CA VAL A 318 7.78 -23.40 -21.43
C VAL A 318 8.19 -24.68 -20.73
N ASP A 319 7.86 -25.82 -21.36
CA ASP A 319 8.20 -27.14 -20.84
C ASP A 319 9.68 -27.50 -21.03
N SER A 320 10.06 -28.72 -20.66
CA SER A 320 11.41 -29.25 -20.80
C SER A 320 11.86 -29.45 -22.25
N GLU A 321 10.92 -29.54 -23.18
CA GLU A 321 11.16 -29.75 -24.62
C GLU A 321 11.24 -28.43 -25.38
N GLY A 322 10.98 -27.29 -24.70
CA GLY A 322 10.95 -25.96 -25.27
C GLY A 322 9.60 -25.58 -25.89
N THR A 323 8.52 -26.36 -25.62
CA THR A 323 7.18 -26.06 -26.10
C THR A 323 6.52 -25.02 -25.21
N THR A 324 5.93 -24.00 -25.83
CA THR A 324 5.14 -22.99 -25.11
C THR A 324 3.71 -23.48 -24.94
N ILE A 325 3.18 -23.41 -23.71
CA ILE A 325 1.86 -23.89 -23.32
C ILE A 325 1.10 -22.76 -22.65
N ASP A 326 -0.13 -22.51 -23.09
CA ASP A 326 -1.10 -21.71 -22.33
C ASP A 326 -1.74 -22.61 -21.27
N LEU A 327 -1.39 -22.41 -20.01
CA LEU A 327 -1.84 -23.27 -18.91
C LEU A 327 -3.33 -23.08 -18.60
N ILE A 328 -3.88 -21.89 -18.87
CA ILE A 328 -5.31 -21.62 -18.62
C ILE A 328 -6.16 -22.35 -19.68
N GLU A 329 -5.75 -22.32 -20.96
CA GLU A 329 -6.44 -23.08 -22.00
C GLU A 329 -6.27 -24.60 -21.84
N HIS A 330 -5.10 -25.05 -21.37
CA HIS A 330 -4.77 -26.46 -21.26
C HIS A 330 -5.43 -27.13 -20.03
N ASP A 331 -5.33 -26.51 -18.85
CA ASP A 331 -5.70 -27.13 -17.57
C ASP A 331 -6.85 -26.39 -16.85
N GLY A 332 -7.18 -25.17 -17.27
CA GLY A 332 -8.04 -24.27 -16.53
C GLY A 332 -7.31 -23.53 -15.40
N ALA A 333 -7.73 -22.33 -15.07
CA ALA A 333 -7.03 -21.43 -14.14
C ALA A 333 -6.82 -22.04 -12.73
N GLU A 334 -7.80 -22.76 -12.19
CA GLU A 334 -7.67 -23.37 -10.85
C GLU A 334 -6.67 -24.52 -10.80
N GLN A 335 -6.64 -25.39 -11.83
CA GLN A 335 -5.71 -26.50 -11.90
C GLN A 335 -4.29 -26.03 -12.22
N ALA A 336 -4.15 -25.03 -13.08
CA ALA A 336 -2.87 -24.42 -13.46
C ALA A 336 -2.11 -23.85 -12.25
N LYS A 337 -2.81 -23.31 -11.23
CA LYS A 337 -2.19 -22.83 -9.99
C LYS A 337 -1.28 -23.88 -9.35
N GLY A 338 -1.69 -25.15 -9.34
CA GLY A 338 -0.93 -26.25 -8.73
C GLY A 338 0.28 -26.70 -9.55
N TYR A 339 0.41 -26.29 -10.81
CA TYR A 339 1.42 -26.82 -11.74
C TYR A 339 2.53 -25.83 -12.11
N LEU A 340 2.49 -24.58 -11.62
CA LEU A 340 3.48 -23.54 -11.97
C LEU A 340 4.93 -23.97 -11.69
N HIS A 341 5.15 -24.82 -10.67
CA HIS A 341 6.46 -25.34 -10.28
C HIS A 341 7.00 -26.44 -11.22
N LEU A 342 6.25 -26.88 -12.22
CA LEU A 342 6.68 -27.95 -13.12
C LEU A 342 7.48 -27.42 -14.33
N TYR A 343 7.49 -26.12 -14.55
CA TYR A 343 7.99 -25.53 -15.79
C TYR A 343 9.33 -24.81 -15.61
N LYS A 344 10.18 -24.93 -16.63
CA LYS A 344 11.50 -24.31 -16.72
C LYS A 344 11.41 -22.79 -16.91
N SER A 345 10.36 -22.33 -17.54
CA SER A 345 10.02 -20.90 -17.68
C SER A 345 8.52 -20.73 -17.51
N ILE A 346 8.14 -19.75 -16.73
CA ILE A 346 6.74 -19.46 -16.46
C ILE A 346 6.53 -17.94 -16.36
N HIS A 347 5.57 -17.43 -17.10
CA HIS A 347 5.07 -16.06 -16.97
C HIS A 347 3.60 -16.15 -16.59
N PHE A 348 3.23 -15.59 -15.46
CA PHE A 348 1.85 -15.55 -15.01
C PHE A 348 1.46 -14.23 -14.37
N ILE A 349 0.17 -13.90 -14.46
CA ILE A 349 -0.46 -12.75 -13.84
C ILE A 349 -1.61 -13.25 -12.98
N THR A 350 -1.68 -12.75 -11.76
CA THR A 350 -2.79 -13.00 -10.84
C THR A 350 -3.62 -11.73 -10.68
N GLY A 351 -4.94 -11.89 -10.62
CA GLY A 351 -5.89 -10.81 -10.37
C GLY A 351 -6.89 -11.20 -9.29
N GLU A 352 -7.61 -10.25 -8.74
CA GLU A 352 -8.69 -10.53 -7.80
C GLU A 352 -9.73 -11.44 -8.43
N LYS A 353 -10.08 -12.51 -7.72
CA LYS A 353 -11.12 -13.44 -8.14
C LYS A 353 -12.48 -12.74 -8.05
N THR A 354 -13.18 -12.68 -9.17
CA THR A 354 -14.55 -12.15 -9.21
C THR A 354 -15.54 -13.29 -9.02
N VAL A 355 -16.50 -13.13 -8.13
CA VAL A 355 -17.57 -14.07 -7.88
C VAL A 355 -18.93 -13.43 -8.13
N THR A 356 -19.89 -14.26 -8.52
CA THR A 356 -21.28 -13.87 -8.73
C THR A 356 -22.18 -14.81 -7.95
N TYR A 357 -22.95 -14.28 -7.02
CA TYR A 357 -23.99 -15.02 -6.31
C TYR A 357 -25.36 -14.56 -6.77
N SER A 358 -26.25 -15.52 -6.97
CA SER A 358 -27.59 -15.27 -7.47
C SER A 358 -28.62 -15.93 -6.54
N LEU A 359 -29.57 -15.15 -6.05
CA LEU A 359 -30.64 -15.60 -5.18
C LEU A 359 -31.98 -15.30 -5.87
N PRO A 360 -32.86 -16.30 -6.04
CA PRO A 360 -34.18 -16.08 -6.58
C PRO A 360 -35.08 -15.37 -5.57
N PHE A 361 -35.99 -14.57 -6.07
CA PHE A 361 -37.08 -14.00 -5.29
C PHE A 361 -38.38 -13.96 -6.10
N THR A 362 -39.50 -13.93 -5.40
CA THR A 362 -40.83 -13.85 -6.02
C THR A 362 -41.39 -12.45 -5.82
N LYS A 363 -41.85 -11.83 -6.89
CA LYS A 363 -42.65 -10.60 -6.87
C LYS A 363 -44.12 -10.92 -7.08
N MET A 364 -44.93 -10.65 -6.08
CA MET A 364 -46.38 -10.80 -6.16
C MET A 364 -47.06 -9.45 -6.39
N VAL A 365 -47.85 -9.35 -7.43
CA VAL A 365 -48.63 -8.15 -7.76
C VAL A 365 -50.12 -8.46 -7.59
N LYS A 366 -50.79 -7.68 -6.74
CA LYS A 366 -52.23 -7.77 -6.48
C LYS A 366 -52.99 -6.54 -6.96
N LYS A 367 -54.19 -6.75 -7.43
CA LYS A 367 -55.13 -5.70 -7.74
C LYS A 367 -55.94 -5.34 -6.48
N GLY A 368 -55.86 -4.10 -6.00
CA GLY A 368 -56.64 -3.57 -4.87
C GLY A 368 -57.63 -2.48 -5.26
N GLY A 369 -57.61 -2.00 -6.51
CA GLY A 369 -58.49 -1.00 -7.07
C GLY A 369 -59.40 -1.56 -8.18
N ASP A 370 -60.05 -0.65 -8.94
CA ASP A 370 -60.93 -0.99 -10.06
C ASP A 370 -60.12 -1.30 -11.34
N ILE A 371 -58.96 -0.66 -11.50
CA ILE A 371 -58.10 -0.75 -12.68
C ILE A 371 -57.01 -1.78 -12.43
N ALA A 372 -56.76 -2.65 -13.41
CA ALA A 372 -55.68 -3.62 -13.33
C ALA A 372 -54.30 -2.95 -13.46
N PRO A 373 -53.29 -3.42 -12.72
CA PRO A 373 -51.94 -2.89 -12.86
C PRO A 373 -51.40 -3.10 -14.27
N GLY A 374 -50.66 -2.12 -14.78
CA GLY A 374 -49.96 -2.19 -16.05
C GLY A 374 -48.55 -2.78 -15.90
N LYS A 375 -47.75 -2.53 -16.92
CA LYS A 375 -46.31 -2.91 -16.93
C LYS A 375 -45.55 -2.05 -15.90
N GLN A 376 -44.82 -2.71 -14.99
CA GLN A 376 -44.03 -2.02 -13.97
C GLN A 376 -42.74 -2.80 -13.68
N GLU A 377 -41.66 -2.09 -13.40
CA GLU A 377 -40.41 -2.64 -12.91
C GLU A 377 -40.25 -2.30 -11.43
N PHE A 378 -39.83 -3.30 -10.64
CA PHE A 378 -39.56 -3.15 -9.22
C PHE A 378 -38.12 -3.51 -8.94
N GLU A 379 -37.49 -2.82 -7.97
CA GLU A 379 -36.12 -2.96 -7.58
C GLU A 379 -36.02 -3.29 -6.09
N LEU A 380 -35.13 -4.24 -5.75
CA LEU A 380 -34.74 -4.48 -4.37
C LEU A 380 -33.45 -3.74 -4.04
N GLY A 381 -33.27 -3.38 -2.76
CA GLY A 381 -32.05 -2.78 -2.24
C GLY A 381 -31.46 -3.64 -1.12
N ILE A 382 -30.15 -3.69 -1.06
CA ILE A 382 -29.41 -4.23 0.09
C ILE A 382 -29.13 -3.08 1.04
N PHE A 383 -29.27 -3.34 2.33
CA PHE A 383 -28.95 -2.42 3.41
C PHE A 383 -28.61 -3.22 4.65
N ASP A 384 -28.08 -2.58 5.69
CA ASP A 384 -27.70 -3.19 6.97
C ASP A 384 -26.82 -4.44 6.76
N VAL A 385 -25.58 -4.21 6.38
CA VAL A 385 -24.56 -5.24 6.28
C VAL A 385 -23.93 -5.38 7.66
N GLY A 386 -23.76 -6.60 8.17
CA GLY A 386 -23.36 -6.87 9.55
C GLY A 386 -22.03 -6.23 9.98
N VAL A 387 -21.11 -5.95 9.03
CA VAL A 387 -19.87 -5.22 9.27
C VAL A 387 -19.68 -4.14 8.20
N GLY A 388 -19.72 -2.87 8.60
CA GLY A 388 -19.53 -1.73 7.71
C GLY A 388 -20.83 -1.24 7.04
N GLN A 389 -20.70 -0.24 6.19
CA GLN A 389 -21.78 0.28 5.34
C GLN A 389 -21.65 -0.32 3.94
N ILE A 390 -22.76 -0.49 3.23
CA ILE A 390 -22.71 -1.03 1.85
C ILE A 390 -21.86 -0.13 0.92
N GLU A 391 -21.77 1.15 1.22
CA GLU A 391 -20.96 2.14 0.51
C GLU A 391 -19.44 1.89 0.65
N ASP A 392 -19.01 1.10 1.62
CA ASP A 392 -17.60 0.69 1.79
C ASP A 392 -17.16 -0.36 0.75
N TYR A 393 -18.12 -0.97 0.03
CA TYR A 393 -17.91 -2.02 -0.96
C TYR A 393 -18.06 -1.48 -2.39
N ASN A 394 -17.19 -0.56 -2.79
CA ASN A 394 -17.29 0.20 -4.04
C ASN A 394 -17.19 -0.64 -5.32
N ASP A 395 -16.55 -1.83 -5.25
CA ASP A 395 -16.35 -2.71 -6.40
C ASP A 395 -17.40 -3.83 -6.48
N VAL A 396 -18.42 -3.81 -5.61
CA VAL A 396 -19.51 -4.77 -5.62
C VAL A 396 -20.71 -4.20 -6.35
N THR A 397 -21.15 -4.90 -7.39
CA THR A 397 -22.37 -4.60 -8.15
C THR A 397 -23.52 -5.44 -7.64
N ILE A 398 -24.63 -4.79 -7.28
CA ILE A 398 -25.86 -5.45 -6.84
C ILE A 398 -26.96 -5.09 -7.82
N THR A 399 -27.56 -6.13 -8.40
CA THR A 399 -28.72 -5.99 -9.30
C THR A 399 -29.86 -6.87 -8.81
N ALA A 400 -31.04 -6.30 -8.67
CA ALA A 400 -32.22 -7.03 -8.24
C ALA A 400 -33.46 -6.32 -8.77
N THR A 401 -33.78 -6.55 -10.04
CA THR A 401 -34.95 -5.97 -10.71
C THR A 401 -35.87 -7.07 -11.18
N VAL A 402 -37.16 -6.78 -11.19
CA VAL A 402 -38.19 -7.66 -11.75
C VAL A 402 -39.22 -6.84 -12.50
N ALA A 403 -39.46 -7.20 -13.77
CA ALA A 403 -40.48 -6.60 -14.60
C ALA A 403 -41.77 -7.38 -14.48
N THR A 404 -42.86 -6.68 -14.20
CA THR A 404 -44.24 -7.24 -14.08
C THR A 404 -45.15 -6.72 -15.17
N ASN A 405 -46.21 -7.44 -15.48
CA ASN A 405 -47.23 -7.01 -16.44
C ASN A 405 -48.61 -7.53 -16.04
N GLY A 406 -49.29 -6.77 -15.20
CA GLY A 406 -50.58 -7.15 -14.65
C GLY A 406 -50.49 -7.75 -13.24
N GLU A 407 -51.62 -8.32 -12.80
CA GLU A 407 -51.70 -9.10 -11.57
C GLU A 407 -51.06 -10.48 -11.75
N GLY A 408 -50.29 -10.94 -10.76
CA GLY A 408 -49.67 -12.27 -10.83
C GLY A 408 -48.42 -12.39 -9.97
N SER A 409 -47.74 -13.54 -10.14
CA SER A 409 -46.47 -13.88 -9.52
C SER A 409 -45.39 -13.85 -10.58
N TYR A 410 -44.26 -13.20 -10.28
CA TYR A 410 -43.14 -12.99 -11.19
C TYR A 410 -41.83 -13.39 -10.48
N GLU A 411 -40.99 -14.12 -11.16
CA GLU A 411 -39.67 -14.51 -10.64
C GLU A 411 -38.64 -13.43 -10.98
N GLY A 412 -37.85 -13.04 -9.97
CA GLY A 412 -36.72 -12.14 -10.07
C GLY A 412 -35.45 -12.80 -9.53
N THR A 413 -34.30 -12.17 -9.78
CA THR A 413 -33.02 -12.63 -9.28
C THR A 413 -32.28 -11.46 -8.64
N LEU A 414 -31.88 -11.63 -7.39
CA LEU A 414 -30.91 -10.78 -6.73
C LEU A 414 -29.51 -11.29 -7.08
N THR A 415 -28.72 -10.49 -7.74
CA THR A 415 -27.34 -10.82 -8.13
C THR A 415 -26.36 -9.91 -7.41
N ILE A 416 -25.37 -10.49 -6.75
CA ILE A 416 -24.26 -9.80 -6.09
C ILE A 416 -22.97 -10.24 -6.79
N GLN A 417 -22.28 -9.30 -7.41
CA GLN A 417 -21.07 -9.57 -8.20
C GLN A 417 -19.96 -8.60 -7.82
N GLY A 418 -18.74 -9.11 -7.69
CA GLY A 418 -17.56 -8.28 -7.40
C GLY A 418 -16.37 -9.12 -6.95
N PRO A 419 -15.32 -8.47 -6.43
CA PRO A 419 -14.17 -9.15 -5.84
C PRO A 419 -14.61 -10.13 -4.75
N LYS A 420 -14.11 -11.38 -4.83
CA LYS A 420 -14.53 -12.47 -3.95
C LYS A 420 -14.49 -12.09 -2.48
N LYS A 421 -13.42 -11.45 -2.04
CA LYS A 421 -13.25 -11.01 -0.65
C LYS A 421 -14.35 -10.04 -0.19
N GLN A 422 -14.72 -9.06 -1.03
CA GLN A 422 -15.76 -8.09 -0.70
C GLN A 422 -17.14 -8.75 -0.69
N VAL A 423 -17.44 -9.56 -1.72
CA VAL A 423 -18.71 -10.28 -1.82
C VAL A 423 -18.85 -11.31 -0.70
N ASP A 424 -17.76 -12.00 -0.34
CA ASP A 424 -17.74 -12.94 0.79
C ASP A 424 -17.99 -12.21 2.13
N ASN A 425 -17.38 -11.07 2.36
CA ASN A 425 -17.63 -10.29 3.58
C ASN A 425 -19.11 -9.91 3.70
N ILE A 426 -19.70 -9.31 2.64
CA ILE A 426 -21.13 -8.97 2.64
C ILE A 426 -22.00 -10.19 2.93
N THR A 427 -21.72 -11.30 2.26
CA THR A 427 -22.59 -12.49 2.32
C THR A 427 -22.39 -13.35 3.56
N CYS A 428 -21.19 -13.42 4.12
CA CYS A 428 -20.91 -14.20 5.36
C CYS A 428 -21.37 -13.47 6.63
N GLU A 429 -21.18 -12.16 6.70
CA GLU A 429 -21.63 -11.35 7.84
C GLU A 429 -23.15 -11.16 7.85
N GLY A 430 -23.79 -11.42 6.70
CA GLY A 430 -25.20 -11.24 6.51
C GLY A 430 -25.57 -9.82 6.06
N PHE A 431 -26.66 -9.73 5.34
CA PHE A 431 -27.21 -8.47 4.84
C PHE A 431 -28.72 -8.52 4.79
N CYS A 432 -29.34 -7.35 4.87
CA CYS A 432 -30.79 -7.21 4.76
C CYS A 432 -31.22 -6.74 3.37
N VAL A 433 -32.31 -7.30 2.88
CA VAL A 433 -32.92 -6.97 1.58
C VAL A 433 -34.35 -6.49 1.77
N ARG A 434 -34.70 -5.39 1.12
CA ARG A 434 -36.07 -4.87 1.03
C ARG A 434 -36.36 -4.31 -0.36
N GLU A 435 -37.61 -4.13 -0.66
CA GLU A 435 -38.04 -3.42 -1.87
C GLU A 435 -37.78 -1.92 -1.75
N LYS A 436 -37.32 -1.30 -2.84
CA LYS A 436 -37.18 0.15 -2.93
C LYS A 436 -38.54 0.78 -3.24
N ASN A 437 -39.00 1.64 -2.36
CA ASN A 437 -40.17 2.44 -2.63
C ASN A 437 -39.82 3.63 -3.52
N THR A 438 -40.15 3.54 -4.80
CA THR A 438 -39.89 4.59 -5.80
C THR A 438 -40.99 5.68 -5.86
N GLY A 439 -41.99 5.58 -5.01
CA GLY A 439 -43.06 6.60 -4.90
C GLY A 439 -44.02 6.67 -6.09
N ILE A 440 -44.13 5.61 -6.90
CA ILE A 440 -45.05 5.58 -8.03
C ILE A 440 -46.49 5.56 -7.49
N ALA A 441 -47.32 6.44 -8.03
CA ALA A 441 -48.69 6.60 -7.59
C ALA A 441 -49.52 5.31 -7.71
N ASN A 442 -50.49 5.14 -6.81
CA ASN A 442 -51.38 4.00 -6.73
C ASN A 442 -50.75 2.65 -6.35
N TRP A 443 -49.44 2.61 -6.05
CA TRP A 443 -48.76 1.42 -5.57
C TRP A 443 -48.57 1.47 -4.06
N THR A 444 -48.93 0.40 -3.37
CA THR A 444 -48.48 0.08 -2.02
C THR A 444 -47.35 -0.95 -2.16
N TYR A 445 -46.15 -0.57 -1.75
CA TYR A 445 -44.97 -1.40 -1.84
C TYR A 445 -44.91 -2.42 -0.69
N SER A 446 -44.20 -3.52 -0.91
CA SER A 446 -43.95 -4.51 0.13
C SER A 446 -43.13 -3.91 1.28
N ASP A 447 -43.54 -4.20 2.50
CA ASP A 447 -42.83 -3.91 3.74
C ASP A 447 -41.98 -5.08 4.20
N ALA A 448 -41.97 -6.19 3.47
CA ALA A 448 -41.18 -7.37 3.78
C ALA A 448 -39.69 -7.06 3.74
N VAL A 449 -38.98 -7.50 4.78
CA VAL A 449 -37.54 -7.43 4.92
C VAL A 449 -36.99 -8.82 5.20
N TYR A 450 -35.91 -9.16 4.53
CA TYR A 450 -35.25 -10.45 4.71
C TYR A 450 -33.78 -10.25 5.05
N GLN A 451 -33.30 -10.98 6.06
CA GLN A 451 -31.88 -11.11 6.36
C GLN A 451 -31.35 -12.39 5.72
N ILE A 452 -30.21 -12.28 5.05
CA ILE A 452 -29.63 -13.35 4.24
C ILE A 452 -28.21 -13.61 4.73
N PHE A 453 -27.88 -14.88 4.94
CA PHE A 453 -26.54 -15.35 5.29
C PHE A 453 -26.09 -16.40 4.30
N ARG A 454 -24.82 -16.35 3.94
CA ARG A 454 -24.20 -17.44 3.19
C ARG A 454 -23.74 -18.56 4.12
N ASN A 455 -24.14 -19.78 3.82
CA ASN A 455 -23.66 -20.96 4.51
C ASN A 455 -22.59 -21.66 3.68
N ASN A 456 -21.39 -21.81 4.21
CA ASN A 456 -20.24 -22.44 3.54
C ASN A 456 -20.21 -23.98 3.66
N GLY A 457 -21.28 -24.61 4.11
CA GLY A 457 -21.26 -25.98 4.61
C GLY A 457 -21.59 -27.12 3.67
N ALA A 458 -22.01 -26.88 2.42
CA ALA A 458 -22.37 -27.96 1.51
C ALA A 458 -21.31 -28.16 0.42
N THR A 459 -20.60 -29.28 0.44
CA THR A 459 -19.80 -29.74 -0.69
C THR A 459 -20.71 -30.57 -1.63
N ASP A 460 -20.59 -30.33 -2.94
CA ASP A 460 -21.23 -31.20 -3.95
C ASP A 460 -20.60 -32.61 -3.97
N ASN A 461 -21.15 -33.51 -4.79
CA ASN A 461 -20.65 -34.88 -4.94
C ASN A 461 -19.23 -34.95 -5.54
N GLN A 462 -18.63 -33.82 -5.94
CA GLN A 462 -17.27 -33.70 -6.47
C GLN A 462 -16.32 -33.03 -5.47
N GLY A 463 -16.79 -32.70 -4.25
CA GLY A 463 -16.00 -32.05 -3.20
C GLY A 463 -15.90 -30.54 -3.34
N THR A 464 -16.62 -29.92 -4.31
CA THR A 464 -16.66 -28.48 -4.50
C THR A 464 -17.72 -27.87 -3.59
N ALA A 465 -17.31 -26.97 -2.70
CA ALA A 465 -18.25 -26.25 -1.84
C ALA A 465 -19.13 -25.32 -2.70
N GLN A 466 -20.41 -25.62 -2.79
CA GLN A 466 -21.39 -24.69 -3.36
C GLN A 466 -21.96 -23.84 -2.23
N PRO A 467 -21.90 -22.52 -2.35
CA PRO A 467 -22.50 -21.66 -1.35
C PRO A 467 -24.02 -21.81 -1.37
N SER A 468 -24.60 -22.11 -0.22
CA SER A 468 -26.04 -22.04 0.00
C SER A 468 -26.36 -20.78 0.79
N PHE A 469 -27.59 -20.27 0.64
CA PHE A 469 -28.04 -19.09 1.35
C PHE A 469 -29.20 -19.43 2.26
N GLU A 470 -29.15 -18.94 3.49
CA GLU A 470 -30.23 -19.01 4.46
C GLU A 470 -30.94 -17.67 4.49
N VAL A 471 -32.25 -17.68 4.35
CA VAL A 471 -33.10 -16.50 4.29
C VAL A 471 -33.99 -16.47 5.52
N PHE A 472 -33.96 -15.39 6.26
CA PHE A 472 -34.80 -15.19 7.46
C PHE A 472 -35.67 -13.93 7.29
N PRO A 473 -36.99 -14.02 7.52
CA PRO A 473 -37.81 -12.83 7.64
C PRO A 473 -37.43 -12.07 8.92
N VAL A 474 -37.32 -10.76 8.82
CA VAL A 474 -36.96 -9.88 9.93
C VAL A 474 -37.95 -8.73 10.08
N GLU A 475 -38.06 -8.18 11.28
CA GLU A 475 -38.82 -6.97 11.57
C GLU A 475 -37.92 -5.92 12.26
N LEU A 476 -38.27 -4.66 12.10
CA LEU A 476 -37.56 -3.55 12.75
C LEU A 476 -38.01 -3.43 14.19
N VAL A 477 -37.07 -3.62 15.13
CA VAL A 477 -37.31 -3.48 16.57
C VAL A 477 -36.65 -2.21 17.07
N ALA A 478 -37.43 -1.32 17.67
CA ALA A 478 -36.94 -0.09 18.30
C ALA A 478 -36.61 -0.36 19.77
N THR A 479 -35.43 0.04 20.22
CA THR A 479 -34.99 -0.04 21.61
C THR A 479 -34.45 1.30 22.11
N ASP A 480 -34.16 1.41 23.40
CA ASP A 480 -33.54 2.60 24.01
C ASP A 480 -32.15 2.91 23.40
N ASN A 481 -31.49 1.91 22.77
CA ASN A 481 -30.16 2.02 22.16
C ASN A 481 -30.20 2.21 20.63
N GLY A 482 -31.38 2.33 20.03
CA GLY A 482 -31.58 2.48 18.59
C GLY A 482 -32.50 1.43 17.98
N GLU A 483 -32.60 1.43 16.67
CA GLU A 483 -33.37 0.47 15.88
C GLU A 483 -32.46 -0.62 15.32
N PHE A 484 -32.91 -1.87 15.33
CA PHE A 484 -32.20 -2.99 14.70
C PHE A 484 -33.22 -3.99 14.11
N TYR A 485 -32.75 -4.83 13.18
CA TYR A 485 -33.59 -5.88 12.60
C TYR A 485 -33.44 -7.18 13.41
N GLU A 486 -34.57 -7.77 13.80
CA GLU A 486 -34.64 -9.02 14.54
C GLU A 486 -35.33 -10.09 13.70
N LYS A 487 -34.83 -11.31 13.74
CA LYS A 487 -35.46 -12.45 13.06
C LYS A 487 -36.83 -12.75 13.68
N THR A 488 -37.84 -12.88 12.83
CA THR A 488 -39.18 -13.24 13.29
C THR A 488 -39.32 -14.75 13.53
N GLN A 489 -38.34 -15.55 13.08
CA GLN A 489 -38.25 -17.00 13.31
C GLN A 489 -36.82 -17.51 13.22
N ASP A 490 -36.51 -18.61 13.96
CA ASP A 490 -35.17 -19.20 14.04
C ASP A 490 -34.84 -20.12 12.85
N THR A 491 -35.82 -20.51 12.06
CA THR A 491 -35.63 -21.39 10.90
C THR A 491 -35.64 -20.60 9.61
N PRO A 492 -34.71 -20.87 8.67
CA PRO A 492 -34.74 -20.22 7.36
C PRO A 492 -35.98 -20.61 6.56
N ILE A 493 -36.34 -19.75 5.61
CA ILE A 493 -37.44 -19.97 4.69
C ILE A 493 -36.94 -20.24 3.27
N ASP A 494 -37.79 -20.87 2.44
CA ASP A 494 -37.51 -21.15 1.04
C ASP A 494 -37.77 -19.93 0.15
N GLY A 495 -36.84 -18.93 0.17
CA GLY A 495 -36.88 -17.78 -0.71
C GLY A 495 -37.59 -16.54 -0.15
N MET A 496 -37.52 -15.47 -0.90
CA MET A 496 -38.08 -14.15 -0.56
C MET A 496 -39.32 -13.86 -1.40
N THR A 497 -40.36 -13.29 -0.78
CA THR A 497 -41.56 -12.86 -1.50
C THR A 497 -41.90 -11.40 -1.16
N PHE A 498 -42.03 -10.57 -2.20
CA PHE A 498 -42.41 -9.15 -2.06
C PHE A 498 -43.77 -8.92 -2.70
N GLU A 499 -44.76 -8.52 -1.92
CA GLU A 499 -46.12 -8.32 -2.36
C GLU A 499 -46.44 -6.83 -2.51
N ASN A 500 -46.88 -6.40 -3.68
CA ASN A 500 -47.35 -5.05 -3.94
C ASN A 500 -48.83 -5.04 -4.33
N VAL A 501 -49.54 -3.95 -3.94
CA VAL A 501 -50.95 -3.78 -4.23
C VAL A 501 -51.14 -2.51 -5.07
N TYR A 502 -51.80 -2.65 -6.21
CA TYR A 502 -52.18 -1.52 -7.08
C TYR A 502 -53.64 -1.10 -6.82
N THR A 503 -53.84 0.18 -6.45
CA THR A 503 -55.14 0.68 -5.91
C THR A 503 -55.78 1.78 -6.74
N GLU A 504 -55.52 1.84 -8.04
CA GLU A 504 -56.17 2.84 -8.90
C GLU A 504 -57.67 2.58 -9.01
N LYS A 505 -58.48 3.64 -8.78
CA LYS A 505 -59.93 3.59 -8.89
C LYS A 505 -60.39 4.29 -10.15
N THR A 506 -61.48 3.79 -10.77
CA THR A 506 -62.21 4.52 -11.81
C THR A 506 -62.74 5.83 -11.22
N ALA A 507 -62.49 6.94 -11.89
CA ALA A 507 -63.11 8.21 -11.51
C ALA A 507 -64.65 8.04 -11.45
N PRO A 508 -65.33 8.55 -10.41
CA PRO A 508 -66.79 8.54 -10.40
C PRO A 508 -67.26 9.16 -11.69
N GLY A 509 -68.10 8.43 -12.47
CA GLY A 509 -68.67 8.97 -13.68
C GLY A 509 -69.40 10.30 -13.36
N GLU A 510 -69.07 11.35 -14.09
CA GLU A 510 -69.91 12.56 -14.07
C GLU A 510 -71.33 12.11 -14.45
N ASP A 511 -72.29 12.26 -13.51
CA ASP A 511 -73.68 12.03 -13.74
C ASP A 511 -74.07 12.83 -14.97
N ALA A 512 -74.67 12.17 -15.96
CA ALA A 512 -75.16 12.74 -17.20
C ALA A 512 -76.09 13.91 -16.89
N LYS A 513 -75.64 15.12 -17.17
CA LYS A 513 -76.47 16.33 -17.15
C LYS A 513 -77.55 16.18 -18.21
N PRO A 514 -78.86 16.47 -17.90
CA PRO A 514 -79.91 16.37 -18.89
C PRO A 514 -79.63 17.30 -20.05
N THR A 515 -79.82 16.81 -21.26
CA THR A 515 -79.88 17.56 -22.51
C THR A 515 -81.02 18.57 -22.49
N GLU A 516 -80.67 19.85 -22.48
CA GLU A 516 -81.63 20.92 -22.93
C GLU A 516 -81.28 21.36 -24.34
N ASP A 517 -82.29 21.52 -25.08
CA ASP A 517 -82.50 21.63 -26.51
C ASP A 517 -81.94 22.93 -27.12
N SER A 518 -81.43 22.80 -28.29
CA SER A 518 -81.36 23.72 -29.44
C SER A 518 -81.46 25.24 -29.27
N ASP A 519 -80.46 25.96 -29.79
CA ASP A 519 -80.66 26.86 -30.93
C ASP A 519 -79.39 27.27 -31.65
N PRO A 520 -79.35 27.31 -32.98
CA PRO A 520 -78.19 27.62 -33.75
C PRO A 520 -78.17 29.07 -34.22
N ASN A 521 -77.23 29.85 -33.88
CA ASN A 521 -76.70 30.89 -34.76
C ASN A 521 -75.70 31.83 -34.05
N ALA A 522 -74.55 31.96 -34.53
CA ALA A 522 -73.81 33.19 -34.84
C ALA A 522 -72.26 32.99 -34.75
N SER A 523 -71.82 32.86 -35.91
CA SER A 523 -70.61 33.45 -36.55
C SER A 523 -69.61 34.22 -35.69
N ASN A 524 -68.34 33.84 -35.98
CA ASN A 524 -67.16 34.68 -36.19
C ASN A 524 -66.64 35.62 -35.11
N LYS A 525 -65.45 35.38 -34.72
CA LYS A 525 -64.20 36.08 -35.10
C LYS A 525 -63.00 35.72 -34.18
N SER A 526 -61.99 35.21 -34.78
CA SER A 526 -60.62 35.71 -34.90
C SER A 526 -60.02 36.51 -33.76
N ALA A 527 -58.87 36.03 -33.41
CA ALA A 527 -57.57 36.68 -33.13
C ALA A 527 -56.96 36.41 -31.74
N ALA A 528 -55.91 35.67 -31.78
CA ALA A 528 -54.50 36.05 -31.47
C ALA A 528 -54.30 36.72 -30.09
N ASP A 529 -53.52 36.12 -29.33
CA ASP A 529 -52.20 36.50 -28.84
C ASP A 529 -51.88 36.13 -27.36
N ASN A 530 -50.81 35.43 -27.28
CA ASN A 530 -49.64 35.66 -26.41
C ASN A 530 -49.71 35.55 -24.87
N LYS A 531 -48.81 34.65 -24.46
CA LYS A 531 -47.90 34.76 -23.30
C LYS A 531 -48.50 34.67 -21.90
N THR A 532 -48.11 33.70 -21.13
CA THR A 532 -46.82 33.65 -20.43
C THR A 532 -46.74 32.36 -19.63
N ALA A 533 -45.59 31.69 -19.73
CA ALA A 533 -45.20 30.58 -18.89
C ALA A 533 -44.94 31.07 -17.46
N ALA A 534 -45.54 30.41 -16.50
CA ALA A 534 -45.13 30.55 -15.09
C ALA A 534 -44.06 29.49 -14.79
N ALA A 535 -42.87 29.96 -14.44
CA ALA A 535 -41.74 29.14 -14.03
C ALA A 535 -42.00 28.50 -12.66
N THR A 536 -41.78 27.20 -12.59
CA THR A 536 -41.60 26.47 -11.32
C THR A 536 -40.28 26.81 -10.68
N PRO A 537 -40.18 27.00 -9.37
CA PRO A 537 -38.89 27.25 -8.72
C PRO A 537 -38.08 25.96 -8.60
N HIS A 538 -36.87 26.00 -9.14
CA HIS A 538 -35.82 25.04 -8.82
C HIS A 538 -35.37 25.26 -7.37
N THR A 539 -35.49 24.24 -6.54
CA THR A 539 -34.84 24.20 -5.23
C THR A 539 -33.78 23.11 -5.26
N GLY A 540 -32.58 23.47 -4.86
CA GLY A 540 -31.57 22.49 -4.48
C GLY A 540 -30.22 22.70 -5.12
N ASP A 541 -29.52 23.78 -4.76
CA ASP A 541 -28.10 23.97 -5.05
C ASP A 541 -27.26 23.06 -4.15
N ALA A 542 -26.86 21.89 -4.68
CA ALA A 542 -25.84 21.04 -4.07
C ALA A 542 -24.47 21.74 -3.97
N ASN A 543 -24.27 22.84 -4.68
CA ASN A 543 -23.01 23.61 -4.67
C ASN A 543 -22.81 24.46 -3.40
N MET A 544 -23.87 24.81 -2.67
CA MET A 544 -23.73 25.57 -1.42
C MET A 544 -23.17 24.73 -0.26
N LEU A 545 -23.39 23.42 -0.27
CA LEU A 545 -22.86 22.52 0.76
C LEU A 545 -21.34 22.32 0.61
N ILE A 546 -20.86 22.22 -0.62
CA ILE A 546 -19.42 22.08 -0.92
C ILE A 546 -18.64 23.34 -0.56
N VAL A 547 -19.22 24.52 -0.79
CA VAL A 547 -18.59 25.80 -0.40
C VAL A 547 -18.54 25.96 1.12
N ALA A 548 -19.57 25.49 1.84
CA ALA A 548 -19.61 25.55 3.31
C ALA A 548 -18.56 24.60 3.94
N ILE A 549 -18.37 23.41 3.38
CA ILE A 549 -17.35 22.43 3.85
C ILE A 549 -15.94 22.94 3.57
N ALA A 550 -15.70 23.54 2.40
CA ALA A 550 -14.40 24.13 2.08
C ALA A 550 -14.06 25.32 2.99
N ALA A 551 -15.03 26.16 3.34
CA ALA A 551 -14.84 27.27 4.28
C ALA A 551 -14.54 26.77 5.72
N LEU A 552 -15.15 25.66 6.16
CA LEU A 552 -14.90 25.07 7.48
C LEU A 552 -13.48 24.45 7.57
N LEU A 553 -13.00 23.83 6.51
CA LEU A 553 -11.64 23.25 6.44
C LEU A 553 -10.55 24.32 6.43
N ILE A 554 -10.78 25.47 5.78
CA ILE A 554 -9.87 26.60 5.79
C ILE A 554 -9.84 27.26 7.19
N ALA A 555 -10.96 27.38 7.87
CA ALA A 555 -11.03 27.91 9.24
C ALA A 555 -10.34 26.99 10.27
N ALA A 556 -10.46 25.67 10.12
CA ALA A 556 -9.80 24.70 10.98
C ALA A 556 -8.28 24.71 10.81
N SER A 557 -7.78 24.84 9.58
CA SER A 557 -6.35 24.92 9.29
C SER A 557 -5.72 26.22 9.82
N ALA A 558 -6.43 27.35 9.77
CA ALA A 558 -5.99 28.61 10.34
C ALA A 558 -5.93 28.58 11.87
N LEU A 559 -6.88 27.87 12.52
CA LEU A 559 -6.87 27.69 13.98
C LEU A 559 -5.72 26.81 14.46
N LEU A 560 -5.39 25.76 13.70
CA LEU A 560 -4.26 24.85 13.98
C LEU A 560 -2.91 25.59 13.85
N ALA A 561 -2.77 26.45 12.84
CA ALA A 561 -1.58 27.26 12.64
C ALA A 561 -1.39 28.31 13.75
N SER A 562 -2.47 28.90 14.27
CA SER A 562 -2.41 29.86 15.36
C SER A 562 -2.06 29.22 16.71
N THR A 563 -2.52 28.00 16.97
CA THR A 563 -2.19 27.26 18.21
C THR A 563 -0.76 26.72 18.23
N LEU A 564 -0.17 26.44 17.05
CA LEU A 564 1.26 26.08 16.94
C LEU A 564 2.19 27.29 17.09
N ALA A 565 1.75 28.48 16.69
CA ALA A 565 2.53 29.73 16.84
C ALA A 565 2.57 30.23 18.30
N THR A 566 1.56 29.95 19.10
CA THR A 566 1.51 30.35 20.53
C THR A 566 2.27 29.41 21.47
N LYS A 567 2.70 28.22 21.00
CA LYS A 567 3.51 27.27 21.79
C LYS A 567 5.03 27.44 21.61
N LYS A 568 5.45 28.43 20.80
CA LYS A 568 6.87 28.79 20.53
C LYS A 568 7.28 30.16 21.10
N ARG A 569 6.56 30.65 22.09
CA ARG A 569 7.03 31.81 22.91
C ARG A 569 7.22 31.43 24.36
#